data_09744d9c4c263d172548ea7247f12a88
#
_entry.id   09744d9c4c263d172548ea7247f12a88
#
_cell.length_a   1.000
_cell.length_b   1.000
_cell.length_c   1.000
_cell.angle_alpha   90.00
_cell.angle_beta   90.00
_cell.angle_gamma   90.00
#
_symmetry.space_group_name_H-M   'P 1'
#
loop_
_entity.id
_entity.type
_entity.pdbx_description
1 polymer ?
#
loop_
_entity_poly.entity_id
_entity_poly.type
_entity_poly.pdbx_seq_one_letter_code
_entity_poly.pdbx_strand_id
1 'polypeptide(L)'
;MKFDEAYFDQIIDRRHTECEKWDDRSVMNEDGVPLWVADMDFACAPAILDALQERAKHPCFGYNTGSPEDENALISFWQRRHGLNILPGETQMLPCVITGLKTCVRALTREGDGVAIVTPVYGPF
;
A
#
# COMPACT_ATOMS: atom_id res chain seq x y z
N MET A 1 13.64 -5.64 18.35
CA MET A 1 12.58 -6.59 18.76
C MET A 1 12.56 -7.71 17.72
N LYS A 2 12.63 -8.98 18.12
CA LYS A 2 12.45 -10.09 17.16
C LYS A 2 10.96 -10.22 16.91
N PHE A 3 10.57 -10.17 15.64
CA PHE A 3 9.24 -10.59 15.23
C PHE A 3 9.24 -12.10 15.25
N ASP A 4 8.49 -12.68 16.10
CA ASP A 4 8.26 -14.10 16.14
C ASP A 4 6.83 -14.42 15.67
N GLU A 5 6.57 -15.68 15.49
CA GLU A 5 5.28 -16.20 15.08
C GLU A 5 4.15 -15.72 16.00
N ALA A 6 4.40 -15.72 17.31
CA ALA A 6 3.42 -15.28 18.31
C ALA A 6 2.98 -13.81 18.17
N TYR A 7 3.83 -12.95 17.63
CA TYR A 7 3.47 -11.56 17.37
C TYR A 7 2.42 -11.45 16.24
N PHE A 8 2.57 -12.26 15.19
CA PHE A 8 1.66 -12.25 14.05
C PHE A 8 0.42 -13.11 14.25
N ASP A 9 0.43 -14.05 15.19
CA ASP A 9 -0.72 -14.88 15.55
C ASP A 9 -1.74 -14.16 16.44
N GLN A 10 -1.46 -12.93 16.86
CA GLN A 10 -2.39 -12.14 17.63
C GLN A 10 -3.63 -11.81 16.80
N ILE A 11 -4.81 -12.19 17.31
CA ILE A 11 -6.08 -11.83 16.70
C ILE A 11 -6.39 -10.37 17.05
N ILE A 12 -6.47 -9.53 16.01
CA ILE A 12 -6.83 -8.12 16.14
C ILE A 12 -8.24 -7.95 15.63
N ASP A 13 -9.17 -7.60 16.51
CA ASP A 13 -10.54 -7.27 16.10
C ASP A 13 -10.55 -5.90 15.41
N ARG A 14 -10.89 -5.89 14.12
CA ARG A 14 -10.96 -4.70 13.30
C ARG A 14 -12.39 -4.21 13.07
N ARG A 15 -13.39 -4.87 13.65
CA ARG A 15 -14.78 -4.43 13.58
C ARG A 15 -14.99 -3.15 14.38
N HIS A 16 -15.85 -2.28 13.90
CA HIS A 16 -16.15 -0.98 14.51
C HIS A 16 -14.95 0.00 14.54
N THR A 17 -14.04 -0.15 13.57
CA THR A 17 -12.88 0.73 13.41
C THR A 17 -12.93 1.53 12.10
N GLU A 18 -14.11 1.59 11.45
CA GLU A 18 -14.29 2.17 10.11
C GLU A 18 -13.50 1.39 9.04
N CYS A 19 -13.23 0.11 9.31
CA CYS A 19 -12.50 -0.76 8.41
C CYS A 19 -13.41 -1.22 7.27
N GLU A 20 -13.15 -0.79 6.04
CA GLU A 20 -13.93 -1.18 4.86
C GLU A 20 -14.10 -2.70 4.76
N LYS A 21 -13.04 -3.47 5.02
CA LYS A 21 -13.05 -4.93 4.96
C LYS A 21 -14.01 -5.57 5.96
N TRP A 22 -14.06 -5.07 7.21
CA TRP A 22 -14.82 -5.68 8.30
C TRP A 22 -16.15 -4.99 8.61
N ASP A 23 -16.30 -3.72 8.22
CA ASP A 23 -17.46 -2.91 8.59
C ASP A 23 -18.42 -2.63 7.42
N ASP A 24 -18.04 -2.96 6.16
CA ASP A 24 -18.93 -2.79 5.02
C ASP A 24 -20.00 -3.91 4.98
N ARG A 25 -21.19 -3.57 5.47
CA ARG A 25 -22.35 -4.45 5.53
C ARG A 25 -23.03 -4.70 4.18
N SER A 26 -22.64 -3.98 3.15
CA SER A 26 -23.19 -4.17 1.80
C SER A 26 -22.69 -5.44 1.12
N VAL A 27 -21.52 -5.93 1.55
CA VAL A 27 -20.84 -7.09 0.96
C VAL A 27 -20.74 -8.29 1.87
N MET A 28 -21.10 -8.18 3.17
CA MET A 28 -20.87 -9.23 4.13
C MET A 28 -21.98 -9.33 5.20
N ASN A 29 -22.33 -10.56 5.57
CA ASN A 29 -23.19 -10.83 6.73
C ASN A 29 -22.41 -10.69 8.05
N GLU A 30 -23.12 -10.58 9.17
CA GLU A 30 -22.51 -10.39 10.50
C GLU A 30 -21.51 -11.49 10.90
N ASP A 31 -21.80 -12.74 10.52
CA ASP A 31 -20.96 -13.91 10.83
C ASP A 31 -19.96 -14.23 9.70
N GLY A 32 -19.88 -13.41 8.67
CA GLY A 32 -19.03 -13.65 7.53
C GLY A 32 -17.56 -13.38 7.81
N VAL A 33 -16.68 -14.11 7.13
CA VAL A 33 -15.23 -13.83 7.11
C VAL A 33 -14.89 -13.11 5.81
N PRO A 34 -14.42 -11.86 5.87
CA PRO A 34 -14.14 -11.09 4.68
C PRO A 34 -12.85 -11.55 4.00
N LEU A 35 -12.95 -11.90 2.71
CA LEU A 35 -11.79 -12.27 1.87
C LEU A 35 -11.68 -11.44 0.60
N TRP A 36 -12.42 -10.34 0.51
CA TRP A 36 -12.56 -9.54 -0.70
C TRP A 36 -11.57 -8.38 -0.81
N VAL A 37 -11.04 -7.89 0.31
CA VAL A 37 -9.98 -6.89 0.35
C VAL A 37 -8.65 -7.55 0.69
N ALA A 38 -7.60 -7.20 -0.02
CA ALA A 38 -6.27 -7.81 0.13
C ALA A 38 -5.44 -7.23 1.29
N ASP A 39 -6.00 -6.32 2.11
CA ASP A 39 -5.33 -5.84 3.31
C ASP A 39 -5.20 -6.95 4.36
N MET A 40 -4.07 -7.00 5.04
CA MET A 40 -3.77 -8.03 6.02
C MET A 40 -4.36 -7.69 7.39
N ASP A 41 -4.81 -8.70 8.13
CA ASP A 41 -5.34 -8.58 9.50
C ASP A 41 -4.26 -8.80 10.58
N PHE A 42 -2.99 -8.83 10.16
CA PHE A 42 -1.86 -8.94 11.07
C PHE A 42 -1.44 -7.58 11.63
N ALA A 43 -0.87 -7.62 12.85
CA ALA A 43 -0.23 -6.43 13.41
C ALA A 43 0.85 -5.89 12.47
N CYS A 44 0.90 -4.57 12.33
CA CYS A 44 1.98 -3.93 11.57
C CYS A 44 3.33 -4.13 12.26
N ALA A 45 4.40 -4.28 11.48
CA ALA A 45 5.74 -4.44 12.03
C ALA A 45 6.09 -3.32 13.02
N PRO A 46 6.61 -3.62 14.23
CA PRO A 46 6.91 -2.60 15.23
C PRO A 46 7.78 -1.46 14.72
N ALA A 47 8.77 -1.72 13.87
CA ALA A 47 9.61 -0.66 13.29
C ALA A 47 8.80 0.39 12.49
N ILE A 48 7.70 -0.03 11.85
CA ILE A 48 6.79 0.87 11.13
C ILE A 48 5.96 1.67 12.15
N LEU A 49 5.44 1.00 13.19
CA LEU A 49 4.68 1.66 14.25
C LEU A 49 5.51 2.69 15.00
N ASP A 50 6.76 2.34 15.33
CA ASP A 50 7.71 3.25 16.00
C ASP A 50 7.99 4.48 15.14
N ALA A 51 8.21 4.31 13.83
CA ALA A 51 8.44 5.40 12.90
C ALA A 51 7.22 6.33 12.78
N LEU A 52 6.01 5.76 12.72
CA LEU A 52 4.76 6.54 12.67
C LEU A 52 4.55 7.32 13.98
N GLN A 53 4.77 6.69 15.12
CA GLN A 53 4.65 7.34 16.42
C GLN A 53 5.67 8.48 16.59
N GLU A 54 6.92 8.24 16.15
CA GLU A 54 7.95 9.29 16.18
C GLU A 54 7.58 10.47 15.28
N ARG A 55 7.10 10.18 14.06
CA ARG A 55 6.63 11.23 13.16
C ARG A 55 5.45 12.01 13.74
N ALA A 56 4.53 11.35 14.41
CA ALA A 56 3.35 11.98 15.02
C ALA A 56 3.69 12.92 16.19
N LYS A 57 4.85 12.77 16.84
CA LYS A 57 5.30 13.71 17.87
C LYS A 57 5.62 15.10 17.31
N HIS A 58 5.93 15.21 16.04
CA HIS A 58 6.14 16.51 15.40
C HIS A 58 4.79 17.12 15.01
N PRO A 59 4.40 18.25 15.62
CA PRO A 59 3.02 18.76 15.54
C PRO A 59 2.67 19.42 14.20
N CYS A 60 3.61 19.55 13.29
CA CYS A 60 3.41 20.20 12.00
C CYS A 60 3.58 19.19 10.87
N PHE A 61 2.55 19.00 10.05
CA PHE A 61 2.52 17.97 9.03
C PHE A 61 2.65 18.50 7.59
N GLY A 62 2.78 19.75 7.35
CA GLY A 62 2.97 20.43 6.06
C GLY A 62 3.21 19.56 4.80
N TYR A 63 3.63 20.16 3.73
CA TYR A 63 4.01 19.44 2.52
C TYR A 63 5.34 18.71 2.72
N ASN A 64 5.41 17.45 2.26
CA ASN A 64 6.61 16.64 2.28
C ASN A 64 7.13 16.44 0.84
N THR A 65 8.43 16.60 0.65
CA THR A 65 9.08 16.42 -0.66
C THR A 65 9.65 15.02 -0.86
N GLY A 66 9.56 14.13 0.15
CA GLY A 66 10.31 12.88 0.18
C GLY A 66 11.79 13.10 0.49
N SER A 67 12.53 12.03 0.62
CA SER A 67 13.97 12.09 0.84
C SER A 67 14.73 11.18 -0.14
N PRO A 68 16.02 11.46 -0.41
CA PRO A 68 16.88 10.54 -1.17
C PRO A 68 16.97 9.15 -0.53
N GLU A 69 16.85 9.06 0.78
CA GLU A 69 16.84 7.81 1.54
C GLU A 69 15.62 6.96 1.19
N ASP A 70 14.45 7.58 1.00
CA ASP A 70 13.21 6.88 0.59
C ASP A 70 13.39 6.26 -0.81
N GLU A 71 13.94 7.03 -1.76
CA GLU A 71 14.22 6.54 -3.11
C GLU A 71 15.26 5.41 -3.09
N ASN A 72 16.35 5.57 -2.35
CA ASN A 72 17.40 4.55 -2.21
C ASN A 72 16.86 3.27 -1.56
N ALA A 73 15.97 3.37 -0.58
CA ALA A 73 15.32 2.21 0.04
C ALA A 73 14.48 1.43 -0.99
N LEU A 74 13.71 2.12 -1.81
CA LEU A 74 12.92 1.55 -2.89
C LEU A 74 13.80 0.86 -3.94
N ILE A 75 14.80 1.56 -4.48
CA ILE A 75 15.74 1.06 -5.48
C ILE A 75 16.43 -0.21 -4.97
N SER A 76 16.97 -0.17 -3.73
CA SER A 76 17.68 -1.31 -3.17
C SER A 76 16.74 -2.49 -2.85
N PHE A 77 15.47 -2.26 -2.52
CA PHE A 77 14.48 -3.32 -2.37
C PHE A 77 14.27 -4.08 -3.69
N TRP A 78 14.00 -3.36 -4.78
CA TRP A 78 13.77 -3.95 -6.09
C TRP A 78 14.99 -4.70 -6.62
N GLN A 79 16.18 -4.13 -6.42
CA GLN A 79 17.44 -4.80 -6.75
C GLN A 79 17.60 -6.13 -6.02
N ARG A 80 17.46 -6.12 -4.68
CA ARG A 80 17.69 -7.31 -3.86
C ARG A 80 16.64 -8.40 -4.05
N ARG A 81 15.37 -8.00 -4.24
CA ARG A 81 14.26 -8.96 -4.28
C ARG A 81 13.93 -9.45 -5.68
N HIS A 82 14.19 -8.64 -6.68
CA HIS A 82 13.76 -8.91 -8.05
C HIS A 82 14.86 -8.76 -9.10
N GLY A 83 16.07 -8.39 -8.72
CA GLY A 83 17.19 -8.17 -9.67
C GLY A 83 16.96 -6.99 -10.60
N LEU A 84 15.99 -6.12 -10.31
CA LEU A 84 15.66 -4.98 -11.15
C LEU A 84 16.57 -3.80 -10.82
N ASN A 85 17.31 -3.33 -11.81
CA ASN A 85 18.14 -2.14 -11.70
C ASN A 85 17.31 -0.90 -12.06
N ILE A 86 17.04 -0.07 -11.07
CA ILE A 86 16.38 1.21 -11.21
C ILE A 86 17.42 2.30 -10.92
N LEU A 87 17.53 3.30 -11.77
CA LEU A 87 18.45 4.41 -11.55
C LEU A 87 17.80 5.52 -10.71
N PRO A 88 18.58 6.29 -9.95
CA PRO A 88 18.06 7.48 -9.27
C PRO A 88 17.35 8.42 -10.26
N GLY A 89 16.16 8.90 -9.88
CA GLY A 89 15.32 9.74 -10.74
C GLY A 89 14.38 8.97 -11.69
N GLU A 90 14.43 7.64 -11.73
CA GLU A 90 13.48 6.81 -12.49
C GLU A 90 12.24 6.42 -11.66
N THR A 91 12.12 6.94 -10.45
CA THR A 91 11.01 6.67 -9.55
C THR A 91 10.13 7.90 -9.37
N GLN A 92 8.83 7.69 -9.19
CA GLN A 92 7.88 8.74 -8.88
C GLN A 92 6.94 8.29 -7.78
N MET A 93 6.96 9.02 -6.67
CA MET A 93 6.01 8.78 -5.58
C MET A 93 4.64 9.30 -5.96
N LEU A 94 3.61 8.47 -5.78
CA LEU A 94 2.22 8.78 -6.06
C LEU A 94 1.35 8.37 -4.85
N PRO A 95 0.21 9.02 -4.63
CA PRO A 95 -0.63 8.74 -3.46
C PRO A 95 -1.22 7.33 -3.46
N CYS A 96 -1.45 6.74 -4.64
CA CYS A 96 -1.90 5.35 -4.76
C CYS A 96 -1.68 4.81 -6.18
N VAL A 97 -1.74 3.47 -6.31
CA VAL A 97 -1.56 2.77 -7.59
C VAL A 97 -2.58 3.19 -8.65
N ILE A 98 -3.86 3.34 -8.27
CA ILE A 98 -4.93 3.77 -9.20
C ILE A 98 -4.63 5.13 -9.82
N THR A 99 -4.18 6.08 -9.02
CA THR A 99 -3.76 7.40 -9.53
C THR A 99 -2.60 7.26 -10.50
N GLY A 100 -1.64 6.39 -10.17
CA GLY A 100 -0.50 6.09 -11.06
C GLY A 100 -0.95 5.55 -12.40
N LEU A 101 -1.78 4.51 -12.40
CA LEU A 101 -2.31 3.89 -13.63
C LEU A 101 -3.08 4.88 -14.49
N LYS A 102 -4.00 5.65 -13.89
CA LYS A 102 -4.75 6.68 -14.61
C LYS A 102 -3.84 7.75 -15.21
N THR A 103 -2.81 8.14 -14.49
CA THR A 103 -1.82 9.12 -14.97
C THR A 103 -1.03 8.56 -16.16
N CYS A 104 -0.57 7.31 -16.06
CA CYS A 104 0.13 6.64 -17.16
C CYS A 104 -0.75 6.53 -18.42
N VAL A 105 -1.99 6.07 -18.27
CA VAL A 105 -2.90 5.99 -19.42
C VAL A 105 -3.06 7.37 -20.06
N ARG A 106 -3.33 8.42 -19.27
CA ARG A 106 -3.51 9.77 -19.81
C ARG A 106 -2.27 10.36 -20.47
N ALA A 107 -1.08 10.00 -19.98
CA ALA A 107 0.19 10.53 -20.51
C ALA A 107 0.69 9.79 -21.75
N LEU A 108 0.37 8.47 -21.85
CA LEU A 108 0.98 7.60 -22.86
C LEU A 108 0.01 7.21 -23.98
N THR A 109 -1.29 7.52 -23.86
CA THR A 109 -2.29 7.18 -24.86
C THR A 109 -3.02 8.41 -25.38
N ARG A 110 -3.68 8.26 -26.54
CA ARG A 110 -4.57 9.24 -27.17
C ARG A 110 -5.98 8.68 -27.21
N GLU A 111 -6.94 9.53 -27.49
CA GLU A 111 -8.33 9.09 -27.70
C GLU A 111 -8.42 8.06 -28.83
N GLY A 112 -9.04 6.90 -28.54
CA GLY A 112 -9.14 5.78 -29.44
C GLY A 112 -8.06 4.71 -29.32
N ASP A 113 -7.00 4.96 -28.58
CA ASP A 113 -5.97 3.93 -28.31
C ASP A 113 -6.50 2.84 -27.38
N GLY A 114 -6.03 1.61 -27.58
CA GLY A 114 -6.37 0.47 -26.75
C GLY A 114 -5.46 0.35 -25.53
N VAL A 115 -6.06 0.00 -24.37
CA VAL A 115 -5.33 -0.36 -23.15
C VAL A 115 -5.59 -1.83 -22.84
N ALA A 116 -4.53 -2.66 -22.80
CA ALA A 116 -4.65 -4.07 -22.47
C ALA A 116 -4.51 -4.30 -20.96
N ILE A 117 -5.40 -5.10 -20.40
CA ILE A 117 -5.32 -5.58 -19.02
C ILE A 117 -5.36 -7.10 -18.98
N VAL A 118 -4.72 -7.71 -17.99
CA VAL A 118 -4.75 -9.16 -17.77
C VAL A 118 -5.83 -9.47 -16.73
N THR A 119 -6.84 -10.24 -17.15
CA THR A 119 -7.95 -10.63 -16.26
C THR A 119 -7.82 -12.08 -15.79
N PRO A 120 -8.36 -12.46 -14.62
CA PRO A 120 -9.07 -11.61 -13.66
C PRO A 120 -8.13 -10.65 -12.93
N VAL A 121 -8.61 -9.44 -12.63
CA VAL A 121 -7.82 -8.37 -12.01
C VAL A 121 -8.70 -7.56 -11.04
N TYR A 122 -8.09 -6.78 -10.18
CA TYR A 122 -8.77 -5.88 -9.27
C TYR A 122 -9.71 -4.92 -10.04
N GLY A 123 -10.99 -4.88 -9.64
CA GLY A 123 -12.05 -4.17 -10.37
C GLY A 123 -11.76 -2.71 -10.73
N PRO A 124 -11.13 -1.91 -9.85
CA PRO A 124 -10.79 -0.51 -10.16
C PRO A 124 -9.74 -0.31 -11.26
N PHE A 125 -9.02 -1.33 -11.72
CA PHE A 125 -8.10 -1.24 -12.85
C PHE A 125 -8.88 -1.25 -14.16
#